data_7917b55122387219e0e27d0ca57a436d
#
_entry.id   7917b55122387219e0e27d0ca57a436d
#
_cell.length_a   1.000
_cell.length_b   1.000
_cell.length_c   1.000
_cell.angle_alpha   90.00
_cell.angle_beta   90.00
_cell.angle_gamma   90.00
#
_symmetry.space_group_name_H-M   'P 1'
#
loop_
_entity.id
_entity.type
_entity.pdbx_description
1 polymer ?
#
loop_
_entity_poly.entity_id
_entity_poly.type
_entity_poly.pdbx_seq_one_letter_code
_entity_poly.pdbx_strand_id
1 'polypeptide(L)'
;FAVSSFLSFTLGLRWLTGSSGKVSRQPVVWATLLAVGARAVEIESPVWLLDSALMLGSLAVPLMLLTLGHALSQLPRSGLKAGTLVALARFISGALVALVLLITPGLPQAIAAPIALQMVMPCAVNSYLFARLHGSQGDASAGGVLLSTLAFVVVAPFLLWLIGAT
;
A
#
# COMPACT_ATOMS: atom_id res chain seq x y z
N PHE A 1 9.09 -4.46 6.08
CA PHE A 1 8.01 -5.00 5.25
C PHE A 1 7.04 -5.88 6.05
N ALA A 2 7.53 -6.96 6.74
CA ALA A 2 6.68 -7.89 7.49
C ALA A 2 5.83 -7.19 8.58
N VAL A 3 6.42 -6.30 9.37
CA VAL A 3 5.72 -5.56 10.43
C VAL A 3 4.66 -4.62 9.85
N SER A 4 4.97 -3.87 8.79
CA SER A 4 4.01 -2.97 8.16
C SER A 4 2.87 -3.74 7.49
N SER A 5 3.17 -4.87 6.86
CA SER A 5 2.15 -5.75 6.30
C SER A 5 1.26 -6.32 7.40
N PHE A 6 1.84 -6.87 8.47
CA PHE A 6 1.08 -7.38 9.61
C PHE A 6 0.17 -6.33 10.23
N LEU A 7 0.66 -5.11 10.47
CA LEU A 7 -0.14 -4.00 11.00
C LEU A 7 -1.25 -3.59 10.04
N SER A 8 -0.97 -3.50 8.74
CA SER A 8 -1.97 -3.14 7.73
C SER A 8 -3.08 -4.20 7.65
N PHE A 9 -2.73 -5.48 7.69
CA PHE A 9 -3.70 -6.57 7.62
C PHE A 9 -4.46 -6.80 8.93
N THR A 10 -3.90 -6.46 10.08
CA THR A 10 -4.58 -6.61 11.37
C THR A 10 -5.36 -5.36 11.77
N LEU A 11 -4.69 -4.21 11.88
CA LEU A 11 -5.33 -2.96 12.31
C LEU A 11 -6.19 -2.37 11.19
N GLY A 12 -5.71 -2.35 9.95
CA GLY A 12 -6.47 -1.84 8.81
C GLY A 12 -7.77 -2.61 8.61
N LEU A 13 -7.71 -3.95 8.70
CA LEU A 13 -8.91 -4.78 8.57
C LEU A 13 -9.87 -4.61 9.75
N ARG A 14 -9.34 -4.51 10.97
CA ARG A 14 -10.16 -4.26 12.17
C ARG A 14 -10.93 -2.94 12.08
N TRP A 15 -10.30 -1.89 11.56
CA TRP A 15 -10.93 -0.59 11.35
C TRP A 15 -12.00 -0.63 10.27
N LEU A 16 -11.75 -1.35 9.17
CA LEU A 16 -12.71 -1.48 8.06
C LEU A 16 -13.93 -2.35 8.40
N THR A 17 -13.72 -3.42 9.17
CA THR A 17 -14.80 -4.40 9.43
C THR A 17 -15.49 -4.25 10.77
N GLY A 18 -14.92 -3.45 11.68
CA GLY A 18 -15.43 -3.29 13.06
C GLY A 18 -15.43 -4.58 13.88
N SER A 19 -14.88 -5.69 13.37
CA SER A 19 -14.96 -7.02 13.97
C SER A 19 -13.61 -7.71 14.04
N SER A 20 -13.18 -8.06 15.24
CA SER A 20 -11.93 -8.77 15.48
C SER A 20 -11.93 -10.22 14.95
N GLY A 21 -13.10 -10.84 14.78
CA GLY A 21 -13.22 -12.23 14.35
C GLY A 21 -12.83 -12.49 12.89
N LYS A 22 -12.91 -11.48 12.03
CA LYS A 22 -12.55 -11.60 10.61
C LYS A 22 -11.03 -11.55 10.37
N VAL A 23 -10.29 -10.92 11.27
CA VAL A 23 -8.82 -10.82 11.19
C VAL A 23 -8.17 -12.21 11.36
N SER A 24 -8.66 -13.01 12.30
CA SER A 24 -8.16 -14.37 12.57
C SER A 24 -8.37 -15.34 11.38
N ARG A 25 -9.27 -15.04 10.45
CA ARG A 25 -9.53 -15.85 9.25
C ARG A 25 -8.63 -15.51 8.06
N GLN A 26 -7.78 -14.49 8.16
CA GLN A 26 -6.91 -14.08 7.06
C GLN A 26 -5.69 -14.97 6.95
N PRO A 27 -5.48 -15.66 5.82
CA PRO A 27 -4.35 -16.57 5.65
C PRO A 27 -2.98 -15.85 5.76
N VAL A 28 -2.94 -14.56 5.41
CA VAL A 28 -1.72 -13.73 5.50
C VAL A 28 -1.25 -13.58 6.96
N VAL A 29 -2.18 -13.43 7.91
CA VAL A 29 -1.83 -13.32 9.34
C VAL A 29 -1.16 -14.60 9.83
N TRP A 30 -1.73 -15.75 9.50
CA TRP A 30 -1.16 -17.05 9.88
C TRP A 30 0.17 -17.33 9.20
N ALA A 31 0.29 -17.01 7.91
CA ALA A 31 1.54 -17.15 7.18
C ALA A 31 2.66 -16.28 7.77
N THR A 32 2.34 -15.05 8.17
CA THR A 32 3.31 -14.15 8.82
C THR A 32 3.73 -14.67 10.19
N LEU A 33 2.77 -15.13 11.00
CA LEU A 33 3.07 -15.70 12.33
C LEU A 33 3.94 -16.96 12.22
N LEU A 34 3.63 -17.85 11.28
CA LEU A 34 4.41 -19.06 11.02
C LEU A 34 5.83 -18.70 10.55
N ALA A 35 5.97 -17.74 9.64
CA ALA A 35 7.28 -17.32 9.15
C ALA A 35 8.14 -16.67 10.24
N VAL A 36 7.55 -15.82 11.08
CA VAL A 36 8.25 -15.22 12.23
C VAL A 36 8.61 -16.27 13.26
N GLY A 37 7.69 -17.19 13.55
CA GLY A 37 7.95 -18.31 14.47
C GLY A 37 9.08 -19.22 14.00
N ALA A 38 9.06 -19.64 12.73
CA ALA A 38 10.11 -20.45 12.13
C ALA A 38 11.49 -19.78 12.21
N ARG A 39 11.54 -18.47 11.96
CA ARG A 39 12.76 -17.67 12.06
C ARG A 39 13.27 -17.52 13.51
N ALA A 40 12.35 -17.39 14.47
CA ALA A 40 12.71 -17.28 15.90
C ALA A 40 13.32 -18.58 16.45
N VAL A 41 12.96 -19.73 15.88
CA VAL A 41 13.49 -21.05 16.24
C VAL A 41 14.66 -21.48 15.33
N GLU A 42 15.13 -20.57 14.47
CA GLU A 42 16.23 -20.80 13.50
C GLU A 42 16.01 -22.02 12.58
N ILE A 43 14.73 -22.34 12.28
CA ILE A 43 14.40 -23.42 11.34
C ILE A 43 14.76 -22.93 9.92
N GLU A 44 15.72 -23.59 9.30
CA GLU A 44 16.03 -23.36 7.89
C GLU A 44 14.89 -23.88 7.02
N SER A 45 14.30 -22.96 6.23
CA SER A 45 13.24 -23.34 5.31
C SER A 45 13.82 -24.12 4.13
N PRO A 46 13.23 -25.25 3.72
CA PRO A 46 13.67 -25.99 2.55
C PRO A 46 13.66 -25.11 1.29
N VAL A 47 14.69 -25.22 0.47
CA VAL A 47 14.86 -24.40 -0.75
C VAL A 47 13.65 -24.51 -1.68
N TRP A 48 13.12 -25.71 -1.89
CA TRP A 48 11.95 -25.92 -2.74
C TRP A 48 10.70 -25.16 -2.26
N LEU A 49 10.53 -24.99 -0.95
CA LEU A 49 9.41 -24.22 -0.38
C LEU A 49 9.59 -22.73 -0.63
N LEU A 50 10.81 -22.21 -0.47
CA LEU A 50 11.13 -20.81 -0.75
C LEU A 50 10.95 -20.49 -2.22
N ASP A 51 11.46 -21.34 -3.12
CA ASP A 51 11.34 -21.16 -4.56
C ASP A 51 9.87 -21.18 -5.01
N SER A 52 9.10 -22.15 -4.50
CA SER A 52 7.66 -22.21 -4.79
C SER A 52 6.91 -20.98 -4.28
N ALA A 53 7.22 -20.49 -3.09
CA ALA A 53 6.61 -19.29 -2.52
C ALA A 53 7.00 -18.03 -3.32
N LEU A 54 8.25 -17.93 -3.79
CA LEU A 54 8.71 -16.83 -4.65
C LEU A 54 8.01 -16.85 -6.01
N MET A 55 7.88 -18.01 -6.65
CA MET A 55 7.16 -18.15 -7.92
C MET A 55 5.69 -17.74 -7.79
N LEU A 56 4.98 -18.20 -6.77
CA LEU A 56 3.60 -17.81 -6.50
C LEU A 56 3.50 -16.32 -6.14
N GLY A 57 4.43 -15.81 -5.34
CA GLY A 57 4.49 -14.40 -4.95
C GLY A 57 4.73 -13.48 -6.14
N SER A 58 5.52 -13.89 -7.13
CA SER A 58 5.78 -13.09 -8.34
C SER A 58 4.54 -12.89 -9.21
N LEU A 59 3.57 -13.80 -9.15
CA LEU A 59 2.29 -13.67 -9.86
C LEU A 59 1.34 -12.67 -9.19
N ALA A 60 1.54 -12.35 -7.91
CA ALA A 60 0.62 -11.49 -7.16
C ALA A 60 0.50 -10.10 -7.78
N VAL A 61 1.61 -9.46 -8.15
CA VAL A 61 1.62 -8.13 -8.74
C VAL A 61 0.92 -8.10 -10.12
N PRO A 62 1.25 -8.95 -11.09
CA PRO A 62 0.51 -9.01 -12.35
C PRO A 62 -1.00 -9.25 -12.18
N LEU A 63 -1.39 -10.17 -11.30
CA LEU A 63 -2.80 -10.45 -11.04
C LEU A 63 -3.52 -9.25 -10.39
N MET A 64 -2.87 -8.55 -9.46
CA MET A 64 -3.43 -7.31 -8.88
C MET A 64 -3.62 -6.22 -9.94
N LEU A 65 -2.67 -6.05 -10.86
CA LEU A 65 -2.78 -5.07 -11.94
C LEU A 65 -3.90 -5.44 -12.93
N LEU A 66 -4.05 -6.71 -13.27
CA LEU A 66 -5.13 -7.19 -14.12
C LEU A 66 -6.50 -6.98 -13.47
N THR A 67 -6.65 -7.31 -12.18
CA THR A 67 -7.90 -7.09 -11.43
C THR A 67 -8.22 -5.60 -11.30
N LEU A 68 -7.22 -4.76 -11.08
CA LEU A 68 -7.39 -3.31 -11.05
C LEU A 68 -7.79 -2.79 -12.44
N GLY A 69 -7.11 -3.22 -13.52
CA GLY A 69 -7.45 -2.85 -14.88
C GLY A 69 -8.90 -3.21 -15.25
N HIS A 70 -9.34 -4.40 -14.87
CA HIS A 70 -10.73 -4.82 -15.04
C HIS A 70 -11.70 -3.92 -14.24
N ALA A 71 -11.38 -3.59 -13.00
CA ALA A 71 -12.21 -2.70 -12.19
C ALA A 71 -12.29 -1.29 -12.79
N LEU A 72 -11.20 -0.78 -13.33
CA LEU A 72 -11.15 0.53 -13.97
C LEU A 72 -11.97 0.59 -15.27
N SER A 73 -12.03 -0.51 -16.02
CA SER A 73 -12.86 -0.59 -17.24
C SER A 73 -14.36 -0.48 -16.96
N GLN A 74 -14.77 -0.80 -15.74
CA GLN A 74 -16.17 -0.75 -15.30
C GLN A 74 -16.45 0.41 -14.33
N LEU A 75 -15.50 1.31 -14.13
CA LEU A 75 -15.57 2.36 -13.11
C LEU A 75 -16.64 3.40 -13.47
N PRO A 76 -17.69 3.58 -12.65
CA PRO A 76 -18.70 4.60 -12.88
C PRO A 76 -18.14 6.01 -12.62
N ARG A 77 -18.74 7.03 -13.21
CA ARG A 77 -18.34 8.44 -13.00
C ARG A 77 -18.42 8.88 -11.53
N SER A 78 -19.32 8.29 -10.77
CA SER A 78 -19.42 8.51 -9.31
C SER A 78 -18.18 8.00 -8.56
N GLY A 79 -17.63 6.87 -8.97
CA GLY A 79 -16.40 6.31 -8.44
C GLY A 79 -15.18 7.20 -8.73
N LEU A 80 -15.12 7.83 -9.91
CA LEU A 80 -14.07 8.82 -10.22
C LEU A 80 -14.16 10.06 -9.33
N LYS A 81 -15.38 10.60 -9.10
CA LYS A 81 -15.57 11.76 -8.21
C LYS A 81 -15.18 11.44 -6.77
N ALA A 82 -15.59 10.28 -6.25
CA ALA A 82 -15.19 9.84 -4.92
C ALA A 82 -13.67 9.54 -4.85
N GLY A 83 -13.11 8.97 -5.92
CA GLY A 83 -11.68 8.70 -6.06
C GLY A 83 -10.82 9.96 -6.05
N THR A 84 -11.32 11.08 -6.60
CA THR A 84 -10.61 12.39 -6.54
C THR A 84 -10.43 12.84 -5.10
N LEU A 85 -11.46 12.71 -4.28
CA LEU A 85 -11.37 13.06 -2.85
C LEU A 85 -10.34 12.17 -2.13
N VAL A 86 -10.34 10.87 -2.40
CA VAL A 86 -9.36 9.93 -1.83
C VAL A 86 -7.94 10.28 -2.28
N ALA A 87 -7.73 10.58 -3.57
CA ALA A 87 -6.42 10.96 -4.10
C ALA A 87 -5.92 12.28 -3.49
N LEU A 88 -6.78 13.30 -3.40
CA LEU A 88 -6.45 14.59 -2.77
C LEU A 88 -6.10 14.41 -1.29
N ALA A 89 -6.92 13.70 -0.52
CA ALA A 89 -6.65 13.42 0.89
C ALA A 89 -5.31 12.70 1.07
N ARG A 90 -5.00 11.74 0.18
CA ARG A 90 -3.73 11.02 0.18
C ARG A 90 -2.53 11.92 -0.07
N PHE A 91 -2.61 12.79 -1.09
CA PHE A 91 -1.52 13.72 -1.40
C PHE A 91 -1.34 14.79 -0.32
N ILE A 92 -2.43 15.38 0.17
CA ILE A 92 -2.36 16.39 1.23
C ILE A 92 -1.74 15.79 2.49
N SER A 93 -2.22 14.63 2.94
CA SER A 93 -1.66 13.96 4.12
C SER A 93 -0.20 13.56 3.92
N GLY A 94 0.14 13.02 2.74
CA GLY A 94 1.51 12.66 2.40
C GLY A 94 2.45 13.86 2.34
N ALA A 95 2.01 14.95 1.72
CA ALA A 95 2.78 16.19 1.63
C ALA A 95 3.01 16.85 2.98
N LEU A 96 1.99 16.85 3.86
CA LEU A 96 2.14 17.38 5.23
C LEU A 96 3.17 16.58 6.03
N VAL A 97 3.12 15.25 5.98
CA VAL A 97 4.10 14.39 6.67
C VAL A 97 5.48 14.57 6.07
N ALA A 98 5.61 14.63 4.74
CA ALA A 98 6.88 14.87 4.07
C ALA A 98 7.48 16.23 4.47
N LEU A 99 6.66 17.28 4.51
CA LEU A 99 7.08 18.59 4.94
C LEU A 99 7.59 18.59 6.38
N VAL A 100 6.83 17.96 7.31
CA VAL A 100 7.27 17.84 8.71
C VAL A 100 8.61 17.11 8.82
N LEU A 101 8.81 16.03 8.06
CA LEU A 101 10.06 15.29 8.06
C LEU A 101 11.24 16.12 7.56
N LEU A 102 11.04 16.91 6.50
CA LEU A 102 12.09 17.74 5.90
C LEU A 102 12.48 18.94 6.77
N ILE A 103 11.54 19.48 7.57
CA ILE A 103 11.81 20.62 8.48
C ILE A 103 12.24 20.17 9.87
N THR A 104 12.23 18.86 10.19
CA THR A 104 12.63 18.37 11.52
C THR A 104 14.15 18.49 11.69
N PRO A 105 14.64 19.30 12.65
CA PRO A 105 16.06 19.46 12.87
C PRO A 105 16.68 18.16 13.41
N GLY A 106 17.89 17.85 12.95
CA GLY A 106 18.65 16.67 13.42
C GLY A 106 18.37 15.37 12.63
N LEU A 107 17.48 15.37 11.65
CA LEU A 107 17.29 14.22 10.76
C LEU A 107 18.21 14.35 9.54
N PRO A 108 19.15 13.41 9.31
CA PRO A 108 20.02 13.45 8.14
C PRO A 108 19.21 13.42 6.85
N GLN A 109 19.54 14.29 5.90
CA GLN A 109 18.81 14.43 4.64
C GLN A 109 18.81 13.14 3.82
N ALA A 110 19.88 12.36 3.91
CA ALA A 110 19.96 11.02 3.32
C ALA A 110 18.87 10.04 3.79
N ILE A 111 18.30 10.28 4.99
CA ILE A 111 17.19 9.48 5.55
C ILE A 111 15.86 10.18 5.31
N ALA A 112 15.78 11.50 5.49
CA ALA A 112 14.56 12.28 5.37
C ALA A 112 14.00 12.26 3.94
N ALA A 113 14.85 12.42 2.93
CA ALA A 113 14.43 12.50 1.53
C ALA A 113 13.73 11.23 1.00
N PRO A 114 14.30 10.01 1.18
CA PRO A 114 13.60 8.79 0.77
C PRO A 114 12.29 8.56 1.50
N ILE A 115 12.22 8.87 2.80
CA ILE A 115 10.99 8.72 3.58
C ILE A 115 9.95 9.74 3.11
N ALA A 116 10.32 10.99 2.89
CA ALA A 116 9.43 12.02 2.37
C ALA A 116 8.85 11.62 1.00
N LEU A 117 9.68 11.11 0.10
CA LEU A 117 9.24 10.58 -1.19
C LEU A 117 8.25 9.44 -1.02
N GLN A 118 8.52 8.51 -0.08
CA GLN A 118 7.63 7.39 0.23
C GLN A 118 6.25 7.88 0.75
N MET A 119 6.22 8.97 1.52
CA MET A 119 4.97 9.55 2.03
C MET A 119 4.10 10.16 0.93
N VAL A 120 4.68 10.61 -0.17
CA VAL A 120 3.95 11.20 -1.31
C VAL A 120 3.53 10.15 -2.34
N MET A 121 3.93 8.88 -2.19
CA MET A 121 3.53 7.81 -3.11
C MET A 121 2.01 7.66 -3.24
N PRO A 122 1.50 7.24 -4.41
CA PRO A 122 0.07 7.07 -4.66
C PRO A 122 -0.58 6.01 -3.76
N CYS A 123 -1.90 5.93 -3.81
CA CYS A 123 -2.65 4.91 -3.09
C CYS A 123 -2.23 3.50 -3.54
N ALA A 124 -2.05 2.60 -2.60
CA ALA A 124 -1.67 1.23 -2.88
C ALA A 124 -2.84 0.45 -3.52
N VAL A 125 -2.52 -0.39 -4.52
CA VAL A 125 -3.51 -1.28 -5.16
C VAL A 125 -4.18 -2.21 -4.15
N ASN A 126 -3.46 -2.59 -3.09
CA ASN A 126 -4.01 -3.38 -1.98
C ASN A 126 -5.21 -2.70 -1.32
N SER A 127 -5.26 -1.36 -1.26
CA SER A 127 -6.40 -0.62 -0.69
C SER A 127 -7.68 -0.89 -1.48
N TYR A 128 -7.60 -0.96 -2.82
CA TYR A 128 -8.71 -1.35 -3.67
C TYR A 128 -9.18 -2.78 -3.38
N LEU A 129 -8.23 -3.72 -3.31
CA LEU A 129 -8.57 -5.12 -3.04
C LEU A 129 -9.28 -5.29 -1.69
N PHE A 130 -8.78 -4.62 -0.65
CA PHE A 130 -9.42 -4.61 0.67
C PHE A 130 -10.83 -4.00 0.65
N ALA A 131 -10.97 -2.84 0.01
CA ALA A 131 -12.26 -2.17 -0.11
C ALA A 131 -13.29 -3.06 -0.84
N ARG A 132 -12.86 -3.78 -1.88
CA ARG A 132 -13.69 -4.68 -2.66
C ARG A 132 -14.12 -5.93 -1.88
N LEU A 133 -13.19 -6.50 -1.11
CA LEU A 133 -13.46 -7.73 -0.35
C LEU A 133 -14.30 -7.49 0.91
N HIS A 134 -14.21 -6.30 1.51
CA HIS A 134 -14.78 -6.05 2.85
C HIS A 134 -15.74 -4.86 2.92
N GLY A 135 -15.96 -4.14 1.82
CA GLY A 135 -16.80 -2.96 1.82
C GLY A 135 -17.44 -2.62 0.47
N SER A 136 -18.33 -1.65 0.48
CA SER A 136 -19.02 -1.13 -0.69
C SER A 136 -18.25 -0.01 -1.43
N GLN A 137 -17.06 0.36 -0.96
CA GLN A 137 -16.26 1.50 -1.43
C GLN A 137 -15.22 1.12 -2.50
N GLY A 138 -15.37 -0.04 -3.15
CA GLY A 138 -14.42 -0.54 -4.15
C GLY A 138 -14.19 0.45 -5.30
N ASP A 139 -15.25 1.08 -5.80
CA ASP A 139 -15.19 2.03 -6.93
C ASP A 139 -14.45 3.31 -6.54
N ALA A 140 -14.71 3.87 -5.36
CA ALA A 140 -14.00 5.03 -4.85
C ALA A 140 -12.51 4.74 -4.65
N SER A 141 -12.17 3.55 -4.14
CA SER A 141 -10.79 3.12 -3.95
C SER A 141 -10.06 2.89 -5.27
N ALA A 142 -10.72 2.27 -6.27
CA ALA A 142 -10.16 2.09 -7.62
C ALA A 142 -9.90 3.44 -8.29
N GLY A 143 -10.87 4.37 -8.22
CA GLY A 143 -10.72 5.74 -8.72
C GLY A 143 -9.58 6.48 -8.01
N GLY A 144 -9.44 6.31 -6.69
CA GLY A 144 -8.36 6.89 -5.89
C GLY A 144 -6.98 6.38 -6.31
N VAL A 145 -6.83 5.08 -6.53
CA VAL A 145 -5.57 4.48 -7.02
C VAL A 145 -5.23 5.03 -8.41
N LEU A 146 -6.18 5.05 -9.35
CA LEU A 146 -5.96 5.55 -10.70
C LEU A 146 -5.51 7.02 -10.68
N LEU A 147 -6.31 7.89 -10.05
CA LEU A 147 -6.07 9.33 -10.06
C LEU A 147 -4.79 9.71 -9.32
N SER A 148 -4.52 9.05 -8.18
CA SER A 148 -3.28 9.28 -7.44
C SER A 148 -2.04 8.81 -8.23
N THR A 149 -2.13 7.70 -8.96
CA THR A 149 -1.03 7.21 -9.79
C THR A 149 -0.76 8.15 -10.97
N LEU A 150 -1.80 8.61 -11.67
CA LEU A 150 -1.65 9.58 -12.76
C LEU A 150 -1.07 10.91 -12.28
N ALA A 151 -1.56 11.41 -11.15
CA ALA A 151 -1.03 12.63 -10.56
C ALA A 151 0.43 12.46 -10.11
N PHE A 152 0.78 11.30 -9.54
CA PHE A 152 2.15 11.02 -9.11
C PHE A 152 3.13 10.97 -10.29
N VAL A 153 2.75 10.43 -11.44
CA VAL A 153 3.59 10.42 -12.66
C VAL A 153 3.99 11.84 -13.07
N VAL A 154 3.09 12.82 -12.89
CA VAL A 154 3.37 14.23 -13.19
C VAL A 154 4.19 14.90 -12.08
N VAL A 155 3.89 14.59 -10.84
CA VAL A 155 4.51 15.23 -9.66
C VAL A 155 5.88 14.65 -9.34
N ALA A 156 6.13 13.35 -9.58
CA ALA A 156 7.37 12.68 -9.22
C ALA A 156 8.64 13.30 -9.85
N PRO A 157 8.69 13.64 -11.15
CA PRO A 157 9.85 14.30 -11.72
C PRO A 157 10.19 15.65 -11.06
N PHE A 158 9.14 16.42 -10.72
CA PHE A 158 9.32 17.70 -10.02
C PHE A 158 9.84 17.51 -8.60
N LEU A 159 9.33 16.50 -7.87
CA LEU A 159 9.83 16.18 -6.53
C LEU A 159 11.28 15.70 -6.55
N LEU A 160 11.64 14.86 -7.51
CA LEU A 160 13.01 14.38 -7.66
C LEU A 160 13.97 15.52 -8.01
N TRP A 161 13.54 16.47 -8.87
CA TRP A 161 14.31 17.66 -9.17
C TRP A 161 14.50 18.54 -7.93
N LEU A 162 13.46 18.74 -7.13
CA LEU A 162 13.52 19.54 -5.91
C LEU A 162 14.46 18.91 -4.85
N ILE A 163 14.40 17.59 -4.67
CA ILE A 163 15.24 16.85 -3.72
C ILE A 163 16.71 16.79 -4.23
N GLY A 164 16.91 16.67 -5.54
CA GLY A 164 18.24 16.64 -6.14
C GLY A 164 18.91 18.00 -6.31
N ALA A 165 18.15 19.09 -6.16
CA ALA A 165 18.67 20.46 -6.24
C ALA A 165 19.09 21.05 -4.88
N THR A 166 18.76 20.35 -3.79
CA THR A 166 19.16 20.70 -2.41
C THR A 166 20.27 19.81 -1.92
#